data_4a1887603d5576c30388f9b5d72fa8a1
#
_entry.id   4a1887603d5576c30388f9b5d72fa8a1
#
_cell.length_a   1.000
_cell.length_b   1.000
_cell.length_c   1.000
_cell.angle_alpha   90.00
_cell.angle_beta   90.00
_cell.angle_gamma   90.00
#
_symmetry.space_group_name_H-M   'P 1'
#
loop_
_entity.id
_entity.type
_entity.pdbx_description
1 polymer ?
#
loop_
_entity_poly.entity_id
_entity_poly.type
_entity_poly.pdbx_seq_one_letter_code
_entity_poly.pdbx_strand_id
1 'polypeptide(L)'
;MLKEKDKIFSNLYGFKDRSINSVIARGQWDDTAKFIKKGSSWIIEEIKNSGLRGRGGAGFPTGLKWSFMPKPNPSKPSYLVINADESEPGTCKDREILRHEPHTLIEGCLIAGFAMGAHVAYIYVRGEYVREREALQIAIDEAYSKGFLGKNAAKSGWSFDIFVHHGAGAYICGEETALL
;
A
#
# COMPACT_ATOMS: atom_id res chain seq x y z
N MET A 1 7.32 18.78 -17.81
CA MET A 1 7.75 17.75 -16.80
C MET A 1 7.25 18.20 -15.43
N LEU A 2 6.68 17.30 -14.61
CA LEU A 2 6.26 17.63 -13.24
C LEU A 2 7.46 18.06 -12.40
N LYS A 3 7.26 19.06 -11.53
CA LYS A 3 8.28 19.43 -10.52
C LYS A 3 8.44 18.29 -9.51
N GLU A 4 9.64 18.11 -8.94
CA GLU A 4 9.90 17.03 -7.97
C GLU A 4 8.89 17.00 -6.81
N LYS A 5 8.51 18.16 -6.28
CA LYS A 5 7.53 18.29 -5.19
C LYS A 5 6.10 17.86 -5.56
N ASP A 6 5.81 17.77 -6.86
CA ASP A 6 4.48 17.40 -7.38
C ASP A 6 4.42 15.92 -7.81
N LYS A 7 5.52 15.18 -7.65
CA LYS A 7 5.62 13.76 -7.95
C LYS A 7 5.17 12.93 -6.75
N ILE A 8 4.22 12.04 -6.95
CA ILE A 8 3.82 11.05 -5.94
C ILE A 8 4.90 9.98 -5.78
N PHE A 9 5.40 9.46 -6.90
CA PHE A 9 6.50 8.50 -6.95
C PHE A 9 7.78 9.18 -7.41
N SER A 10 8.82 9.08 -6.61
CA SER A 10 10.08 9.78 -6.84
C SER A 10 11.17 8.91 -7.43
N ASN A 11 10.95 7.60 -7.56
CA ASN A 11 11.96 6.63 -7.98
C ASN A 11 11.49 5.60 -9.02
N LEU A 12 10.39 5.80 -9.73
CA LEU A 12 9.85 4.82 -10.70
C LEU A 12 10.86 4.41 -11.80
N TYR A 13 11.85 5.26 -12.09
CA TYR A 13 12.92 4.91 -13.03
C TYR A 13 14.09 4.13 -12.40
N GLY A 14 14.05 3.88 -11.09
CA GLY A 14 15.07 3.09 -10.39
C GLY A 14 16.44 3.76 -10.23
N PHE A 15 16.51 5.09 -10.37
CA PHE A 15 17.80 5.82 -10.26
C PHE A 15 18.24 6.06 -8.82
N LYS A 16 17.34 5.91 -7.84
CA LYS A 16 17.64 6.10 -6.43
C LYS A 16 17.64 4.76 -5.71
N ASP A 17 18.45 4.65 -4.69
CA ASP A 17 18.43 3.48 -3.80
C ASP A 17 17.06 3.34 -3.12
N ARG A 18 16.52 2.13 -3.14
CA ARG A 18 15.21 1.77 -2.59
C ARG A 18 15.25 1.23 -1.17
N SER A 19 16.45 1.10 -0.57
CA SER A 19 16.60 0.61 0.80
C SER A 19 15.90 1.51 1.81
N ILE A 20 15.51 0.92 2.94
CA ILE A 20 14.78 1.64 4.01
C ILE A 20 15.53 2.90 4.49
N ASN A 21 16.86 2.85 4.60
CA ASN A 21 17.64 4.01 5.03
C ASN A 21 17.57 5.15 4.01
N SER A 22 17.61 4.81 2.73
CA SER A 22 17.53 5.79 1.65
C SER A 22 16.15 6.42 1.53
N VAL A 23 15.08 5.65 1.71
CA VAL A 23 13.71 6.19 1.65
C VAL A 23 13.41 7.08 2.86
N ILE A 24 13.88 6.73 4.06
CA ILE A 24 13.80 7.59 5.26
C ILE A 24 14.55 8.91 5.01
N ALA A 25 15.77 8.84 4.46
CA ALA A 25 16.54 10.04 4.15
C ALA A 25 15.85 10.98 3.14
N ARG A 26 14.87 10.49 2.38
CA ARG A 26 14.02 11.27 1.48
C ARG A 26 12.69 11.72 2.10
N GLY A 27 12.47 11.47 3.38
CA GLY A 27 11.29 11.92 4.12
C GLY A 27 10.11 10.94 4.12
N GLN A 28 10.26 9.72 3.63
CA GLN A 28 9.23 8.70 3.81
C GLN A 28 9.14 8.29 5.28
N TRP A 29 7.95 7.95 5.73
CA TRP A 29 7.62 7.59 7.11
C TRP A 29 7.63 8.74 8.14
N ASP A 30 8.11 9.95 7.80
CA ASP A 30 8.25 11.06 8.73
C ASP A 30 6.91 11.55 9.30
N ASP A 31 5.87 11.52 8.50
CA ASP A 31 4.55 12.04 8.85
C ASP A 31 3.50 10.96 9.13
N THR A 32 3.82 9.68 8.93
CA THR A 32 2.87 8.56 9.09
C THR A 32 2.20 8.55 10.46
N ALA A 33 2.98 8.63 11.53
CA ALA A 33 2.43 8.69 12.89
C ALA A 33 1.56 9.93 13.12
N LYS A 34 1.90 11.06 12.51
CA LYS A 34 1.13 12.31 12.61
C LYS A 34 -0.22 12.16 11.90
N PHE A 35 -0.26 11.53 10.72
CA PHE A 35 -1.50 11.28 9.99
C PHE A 35 -2.42 10.33 10.78
N ILE A 36 -1.89 9.26 11.33
CA ILE A 36 -2.65 8.32 12.14
C ILE A 36 -3.24 9.00 13.39
N LYS A 37 -2.47 9.88 14.05
CA LYS A 37 -2.96 10.65 15.21
C LYS A 37 -4.12 11.60 14.89
N LYS A 38 -4.27 12.04 13.66
CA LYS A 38 -5.43 12.86 13.23
C LYS A 38 -6.72 12.05 13.12
N GLY A 39 -6.63 10.72 13.07
CA GLY A 39 -7.76 9.81 13.09
C GLY A 39 -8.24 9.38 11.70
N SER A 40 -8.96 8.26 11.67
CA SER A 40 -9.45 7.62 10.45
C SER A 40 -10.36 8.53 9.61
N SER A 41 -11.28 9.25 10.27
CA SER A 41 -12.20 10.16 9.58
C SER A 41 -11.47 11.28 8.85
N TRP A 42 -10.42 11.83 9.45
CA TRP A 42 -9.61 12.86 8.82
C TRP A 42 -8.88 12.30 7.58
N ILE A 43 -8.28 11.11 7.70
CA ILE A 43 -7.58 10.48 6.55
C ILE A 43 -8.56 10.23 5.40
N ILE A 44 -9.74 9.68 5.68
CA ILE A 44 -10.76 9.42 4.66
C ILE A 44 -11.18 10.72 3.96
N GLU A 45 -11.35 11.81 4.71
CA GLU A 45 -11.75 13.09 4.14
C GLU A 45 -10.63 13.69 3.28
N GLU A 46 -9.37 13.61 3.71
CA GLU A 46 -8.23 14.04 2.89
C GLU A 46 -8.15 13.26 1.56
N ILE A 47 -8.38 11.95 1.61
CA ILE A 47 -8.42 11.13 0.38
C ILE A 47 -9.60 11.50 -0.52
N LYS A 48 -10.78 11.86 0.04
CA LYS A 48 -11.90 12.39 -0.76
C LYS A 48 -11.53 13.72 -1.41
N ASN A 49 -10.97 14.65 -0.63
CA ASN A 49 -10.61 15.98 -1.09
C ASN A 49 -9.49 15.96 -2.14
N SER A 50 -8.59 14.97 -2.07
CA SER A 50 -7.54 14.78 -3.08
C SER A 50 -8.05 14.36 -4.45
N GLY A 51 -9.30 13.89 -4.53
CA GLY A 51 -9.88 13.35 -5.77
C GLY A 51 -9.24 12.05 -6.25
N LEU A 52 -8.49 11.33 -5.39
CA LEU A 52 -7.85 10.07 -5.75
C LEU A 52 -8.88 9.05 -6.22
N ARG A 53 -8.59 8.40 -7.35
CA ARG A 53 -9.41 7.37 -7.96
C ARG A 53 -8.65 6.06 -8.12
N GLY A 54 -9.39 4.95 -8.12
CA GLY A 54 -8.84 3.64 -8.45
C GLY A 54 -8.14 3.61 -9.81
N ARG A 55 -7.10 2.83 -9.92
CA ARG A 55 -6.26 2.69 -11.12
C ARG A 55 -6.38 1.31 -11.79
N GLY A 56 -7.38 0.53 -11.39
CA GLY A 56 -7.68 -0.78 -11.99
C GLY A 56 -8.67 -0.73 -13.16
N GLY A 57 -8.97 0.46 -13.71
CA GLY A 57 -9.87 0.63 -14.86
C GLY A 57 -11.18 1.34 -14.51
N ALA A 58 -11.89 0.96 -13.46
CA ALA A 58 -13.19 1.54 -13.09
C ALA A 58 -13.13 2.99 -12.60
N GLY A 59 -11.99 3.44 -12.09
CA GLY A 59 -11.81 4.84 -11.67
C GLY A 59 -12.71 5.27 -10.50
N PHE A 60 -13.14 4.34 -9.66
CA PHE A 60 -14.02 4.66 -8.52
C PHE A 60 -13.30 5.58 -7.51
N PRO A 61 -13.98 6.60 -6.92
CA PRO A 61 -13.37 7.51 -5.96
C PRO A 61 -12.92 6.77 -4.69
N THR A 62 -11.60 6.79 -4.41
CA THR A 62 -10.98 5.97 -3.36
C THR A 62 -11.50 6.34 -1.96
N GLY A 63 -11.55 7.61 -1.62
CA GLY A 63 -12.02 8.05 -0.31
C GLY A 63 -13.51 7.74 -0.07
N LEU A 64 -14.32 7.76 -1.13
CA LEU A 64 -15.71 7.33 -1.04
C LEU A 64 -15.80 5.82 -0.75
N LYS A 65 -15.00 4.99 -1.46
CA LYS A 65 -14.94 3.55 -1.20
C LYS A 65 -14.54 3.25 0.25
N TRP A 66 -13.54 3.95 0.79
CA TRP A 66 -13.13 3.77 2.17
C TRP A 66 -14.21 4.16 3.18
N SER A 67 -15.03 5.16 2.87
CA SER A 67 -16.13 5.58 3.76
C SER A 67 -17.28 4.58 3.86
N PHE A 68 -17.35 3.58 2.98
CA PHE A 68 -18.34 2.50 3.05
C PHE A 68 -17.96 1.37 4.01
N MET A 69 -16.72 1.38 4.52
CA MET A 69 -16.28 0.35 5.45
C MET A 69 -17.18 0.35 6.72
N PRO A 70 -17.62 -0.84 7.18
CA PRO A 70 -18.38 -0.95 8.41
C PRO A 70 -17.53 -0.49 9.60
N LYS A 71 -18.21 -0.09 10.67
CA LYS A 71 -17.50 0.22 11.93
C LYS A 71 -16.74 -1.01 12.41
N PRO A 72 -15.53 -0.85 12.99
CA PRO A 72 -14.76 -1.94 13.54
C PRO A 72 -15.58 -2.81 14.48
N ASN A 73 -15.55 -4.12 14.25
CA ASN A 73 -16.22 -5.11 15.08
C ASN A 73 -15.23 -6.24 15.45
N PRO A 74 -14.90 -6.45 16.73
CA PRO A 74 -13.95 -7.48 17.14
C PRO A 74 -14.30 -8.90 16.70
N SER A 75 -15.61 -9.21 16.53
CA SER A 75 -16.05 -10.53 16.05
C SER A 75 -15.99 -10.68 14.52
N LYS A 76 -15.76 -9.58 13.78
CA LYS A 76 -15.64 -9.55 12.32
C LYS A 76 -14.49 -8.63 11.94
N PRO A 77 -13.24 -9.06 12.05
CA PRO A 77 -12.09 -8.22 11.70
C PRO A 77 -12.10 -7.84 10.23
N SER A 78 -11.69 -6.60 9.95
CA SER A 78 -11.47 -6.13 8.58
C SER A 78 -10.05 -6.47 8.15
N TYR A 79 -9.87 -6.84 6.89
CA TYR A 79 -8.58 -7.07 6.25
C TYR A 79 -8.42 -6.10 5.08
N LEU A 80 -7.20 -5.65 4.86
CA LEU A 80 -6.85 -4.88 3.68
C LEU A 80 -6.28 -5.84 2.62
N VAL A 81 -6.93 -5.92 1.47
CA VAL A 81 -6.42 -6.71 0.34
C VAL A 81 -5.93 -5.76 -0.74
N ILE A 82 -4.65 -5.86 -1.06
CA ILE A 82 -4.01 -5.07 -2.12
C ILE A 82 -3.89 -5.96 -3.36
N ASN A 83 -4.55 -5.51 -4.41
CA ASN A 83 -4.48 -6.14 -5.71
C ASN A 83 -3.21 -5.66 -6.43
N ALA A 84 -2.21 -6.54 -6.53
CA ALA A 84 -1.00 -6.36 -7.32
C ALA A 84 -0.90 -7.47 -8.40
N ASP A 85 -2.06 -7.95 -8.85
CA ASP A 85 -2.17 -8.85 -10.01
C ASP A 85 -2.36 -8.04 -11.29
N GLU A 86 -1.25 -7.59 -11.85
CA GLU A 86 -1.24 -6.80 -13.09
C GLU A 86 -1.06 -7.73 -14.28
N SER A 87 -2.16 -8.32 -14.73
CA SER A 87 -2.15 -9.36 -15.78
C SER A 87 -2.59 -8.86 -17.15
N GLU A 88 -3.21 -7.68 -17.26
CA GLU A 88 -3.65 -7.11 -18.53
C GLU A 88 -2.44 -6.79 -19.44
N PRO A 89 -2.39 -7.29 -20.67
CA PRO A 89 -1.29 -7.02 -21.60
C PRO A 89 -1.04 -5.52 -21.82
N GLY A 90 0.23 -5.15 -21.82
CA GLY A 90 0.64 -3.75 -22.00
C GLY A 90 0.63 -2.90 -20.73
N THR A 91 0.21 -3.44 -19.58
CA THR A 91 0.27 -2.75 -18.29
C THR A 91 1.57 -3.03 -17.55
N CYS A 92 2.09 -2.03 -16.84
CA CYS A 92 3.32 -2.16 -16.05
C CYS A 92 3.39 -1.21 -14.84
N LYS A 93 2.31 -0.50 -14.51
CA LYS A 93 2.30 0.50 -13.44
C LYS A 93 2.60 -0.11 -12.06
N ASP A 94 1.98 -1.25 -11.75
CA ASP A 94 2.14 -1.91 -10.45
C ASP A 94 3.51 -2.57 -10.36
N ARG A 95 3.98 -3.16 -11.45
CA ARG A 95 5.32 -3.73 -11.54
C ARG A 95 6.40 -2.71 -11.19
N GLU A 96 6.33 -1.50 -11.75
CA GLU A 96 7.33 -0.46 -11.51
C GLU A 96 7.27 0.05 -10.06
N ILE A 97 6.08 0.15 -9.47
CA ILE A 97 5.92 0.49 -8.05
C ILE A 97 6.57 -0.58 -7.16
N LEU A 98 6.27 -1.85 -7.40
CA LEU A 98 6.83 -2.96 -6.63
C LEU A 98 8.35 -3.03 -6.71
N ARG A 99 8.93 -2.72 -7.89
CA ARG A 99 10.37 -2.72 -8.11
C ARG A 99 11.11 -1.58 -7.42
N HIS A 100 10.54 -0.38 -7.49
CA HIS A 100 11.30 0.84 -7.25
C HIS A 100 10.79 1.66 -6.07
N GLU A 101 9.55 1.47 -5.67
CA GLU A 101 8.89 2.23 -4.60
C GLU A 101 8.13 1.32 -3.60
N PRO A 102 8.67 0.13 -3.24
CA PRO A 102 7.93 -0.80 -2.37
C PRO A 102 7.61 -0.21 -1.00
N HIS A 103 8.47 0.63 -0.43
CA HIS A 103 8.22 1.29 0.86
C HIS A 103 7.07 2.28 0.80
N THR A 104 6.85 2.96 -0.33
CA THR A 104 5.70 3.85 -0.54
C THR A 104 4.38 3.04 -0.50
N LEU A 105 4.37 1.84 -1.10
CA LEU A 105 3.24 0.92 -1.01
C LEU A 105 3.00 0.46 0.43
N ILE A 106 4.06 0.05 1.15
CA ILE A 106 3.97 -0.45 2.53
C ILE A 106 3.44 0.63 3.48
N GLU A 107 3.96 1.85 3.38
CA GLU A 107 3.47 3.01 4.14
C GLU A 107 2.00 3.31 3.84
N GLY A 108 1.63 3.28 2.56
CA GLY A 108 0.25 3.43 2.11
C GLY A 108 -0.68 2.34 2.68
N CYS A 109 -0.21 1.09 2.77
CA CYS A 109 -0.97 0.00 3.40
C CYS A 109 -1.25 0.27 4.89
N LEU A 110 -0.26 0.76 5.65
CA LEU A 110 -0.45 1.11 7.06
C LEU A 110 -1.49 2.23 7.24
N ILE A 111 -1.38 3.29 6.45
CA ILE A 111 -2.31 4.44 6.51
C ILE A 111 -3.73 4.00 6.12
N ALA A 112 -3.87 3.24 5.04
CA ALA A 112 -5.16 2.73 4.56
C ALA A 112 -5.76 1.71 5.56
N GLY A 113 -4.95 0.80 6.09
CA GLY A 113 -5.36 -0.16 7.10
C GLY A 113 -5.92 0.53 8.33
N PHE A 114 -5.23 1.53 8.86
CA PHE A 114 -5.71 2.32 9.98
C PHE A 114 -7.03 3.04 9.65
N ALA A 115 -7.11 3.69 8.49
CA ALA A 115 -8.30 4.43 8.08
C ALA A 115 -9.54 3.53 7.97
N MET A 116 -9.36 2.27 7.57
CA MET A 116 -10.44 1.29 7.39
C MET A 116 -10.60 0.31 8.57
N GLY A 117 -9.83 0.47 9.65
CA GLY A 117 -9.90 -0.38 10.83
C GLY A 117 -9.33 -1.80 10.63
N ALA A 118 -8.43 -1.97 9.67
CA ALA A 118 -7.75 -3.24 9.41
C ALA A 118 -6.38 -3.28 10.10
N HIS A 119 -6.08 -4.40 10.74
CA HIS A 119 -4.79 -4.66 11.39
C HIS A 119 -3.85 -5.52 10.55
N VAL A 120 -4.34 -6.05 9.45
CA VAL A 120 -3.61 -6.95 8.56
C VAL A 120 -3.87 -6.58 7.11
N ALA A 121 -2.81 -6.57 6.31
CA ALA A 121 -2.89 -6.47 4.87
C ALA A 121 -2.36 -7.75 4.20
N TYR A 122 -3.02 -8.16 3.13
CA TYR A 122 -2.54 -9.14 2.17
C TYR A 122 -2.28 -8.47 0.85
N ILE A 123 -1.05 -8.58 0.34
CA ILE A 123 -0.69 -8.08 -0.98
C ILE A 123 -0.63 -9.26 -1.94
N TYR A 124 -1.64 -9.38 -2.81
CA TYR A 124 -1.68 -10.41 -3.85
C TYR A 124 -0.83 -9.97 -5.03
N VAL A 125 0.31 -10.63 -5.22
CA VAL A 125 1.26 -10.32 -6.30
C VAL A 125 1.10 -11.33 -7.43
N ARG A 126 1.00 -10.85 -8.67
CA ARG A 126 0.94 -11.68 -9.88
C ARG A 126 2.02 -12.77 -9.87
N GLY A 127 1.66 -13.98 -10.24
CA GLY A 127 2.54 -15.15 -10.17
C GLY A 127 3.86 -15.00 -10.93
N GLU A 128 3.85 -14.31 -12.06
CA GLU A 128 5.03 -14.05 -12.90
C GLU A 128 5.97 -12.97 -12.32
N TYR A 129 5.51 -12.20 -11.32
CA TYR A 129 6.29 -11.11 -10.73
C TYR A 129 7.22 -11.60 -9.61
N VAL A 130 8.09 -12.57 -9.92
CA VAL A 130 9.00 -13.19 -8.94
C VAL A 130 9.95 -12.16 -8.33
N ARG A 131 10.63 -11.37 -9.17
CA ARG A 131 11.59 -10.35 -8.71
C ARG A 131 10.94 -9.21 -7.94
N GLU A 132 9.75 -8.82 -8.37
CA GLU A 132 8.95 -7.78 -7.72
C GLU A 132 8.48 -8.24 -6.34
N ARG A 133 8.04 -9.49 -6.23
CA ARG A 133 7.66 -10.11 -4.97
C ARG A 133 8.83 -10.19 -3.99
N GLU A 134 10.02 -10.60 -4.46
CA GLU A 134 11.22 -10.64 -3.66
C GLU A 134 11.63 -9.24 -3.18
N ALA A 135 11.57 -8.24 -4.07
CA ALA A 135 11.82 -6.86 -3.73
C ALA A 135 10.86 -6.32 -2.66
N LEU A 136 9.57 -6.64 -2.80
CA LEU A 136 8.55 -6.28 -1.82
C LEU A 136 8.79 -6.97 -0.47
N GLN A 137 9.13 -8.28 -0.46
CA GLN A 137 9.40 -9.01 0.77
C GLN A 137 10.60 -8.42 1.52
N ILE A 138 11.69 -8.10 0.82
CA ILE A 138 12.86 -7.43 1.41
C ILE A 138 12.43 -6.11 2.07
N ALA A 139 11.64 -5.29 1.38
CA ALA A 139 11.17 -4.01 1.92
C ALA A 139 10.24 -4.18 3.15
N ILE A 140 9.41 -5.22 3.17
CA ILE A 140 8.59 -5.56 4.33
C ILE A 140 9.47 -5.93 5.53
N ASP A 141 10.47 -6.79 5.32
CA ASP A 141 11.40 -7.21 6.38
C ASP A 141 12.21 -6.02 6.92
N GLU A 142 12.64 -5.11 6.04
CA GLU A 142 13.27 -3.84 6.42
C GLU A 142 12.31 -2.96 7.24
N ALA A 143 11.04 -2.86 6.84
CA ALA A 143 10.03 -2.08 7.57
C ALA A 143 9.77 -2.65 8.97
N TYR A 144 9.70 -3.98 9.12
CA TYR A 144 9.64 -4.62 10.44
C TYR A 144 10.89 -4.32 11.28
N SER A 145 12.08 -4.43 10.71
CA SER A 145 13.33 -4.17 11.42
C SER A 145 13.45 -2.76 11.98
N LYS A 146 12.79 -1.78 11.34
CA LYS A 146 12.73 -0.37 11.77
C LYS A 146 11.52 -0.05 12.66
N GLY A 147 10.65 -1.02 12.93
CA GLY A 147 9.43 -0.81 13.73
C GLY A 147 8.35 -0.01 12.98
N PHE A 148 8.38 0.00 11.65
CA PHE A 148 7.31 0.60 10.85
C PHE A 148 6.12 -0.34 10.67
N LEU A 149 6.31 -1.64 10.90
CA LEU A 149 5.28 -2.67 10.94
C LEU A 149 5.30 -3.41 12.29
N GLY A 150 4.31 -4.26 12.53
CA GLY A 150 4.13 -5.02 13.76
C GLY A 150 3.45 -4.23 14.86
N LYS A 151 3.81 -4.51 16.12
CA LYS A 151 3.25 -3.80 17.28
C LYS A 151 3.67 -2.34 17.28
N ASN A 152 2.70 -1.45 17.48
CA ASN A 152 2.94 0.01 17.51
C ASN A 152 3.65 0.52 16.24
N ALA A 153 3.16 0.09 15.07
CA ALA A 153 3.72 0.39 13.76
C ALA A 153 3.99 1.89 13.59
N ALA A 154 5.18 2.25 13.14
CA ALA A 154 5.64 3.63 12.98
C ALA A 154 5.42 4.53 14.22
N LYS A 155 5.40 3.95 15.44
CA LYS A 155 5.12 4.65 16.72
C LYS A 155 3.74 5.34 16.75
N SER A 156 2.79 4.80 16.02
CA SER A 156 1.44 5.37 15.86
C SER A 156 0.45 4.95 16.94
N GLY A 157 0.76 3.92 17.73
CA GLY A 157 -0.18 3.25 18.63
C GLY A 157 -1.02 2.17 17.95
N TRP A 158 -0.94 2.03 16.63
CA TRP A 158 -1.63 1.02 15.83
C TRP A 158 -0.73 -0.18 15.56
N SER A 159 -1.27 -1.39 15.66
CA SER A 159 -0.54 -2.61 15.26
C SER A 159 -0.96 -3.01 13.87
N PHE A 160 0.00 -3.30 13.00
CA PHE A 160 -0.28 -3.60 11.61
C PHE A 160 0.72 -4.58 11.01
N ASP A 161 0.23 -5.63 10.39
CA ASP A 161 1.04 -6.66 9.74
C ASP A 161 0.74 -6.74 8.25
N ILE A 162 1.75 -7.09 7.45
CA ILE A 162 1.63 -7.25 6.00
C ILE A 162 2.13 -8.64 5.58
N PHE A 163 1.33 -9.34 4.78
CA PHE A 163 1.68 -10.62 4.19
C PHE A 163 1.62 -10.53 2.66
N VAL A 164 2.60 -11.13 1.99
CA VAL A 164 2.61 -11.25 0.54
C VAL A 164 2.00 -12.58 0.15
N HIS A 165 0.99 -12.56 -0.72
CA HIS A 165 0.43 -13.74 -1.35
C HIS A 165 0.95 -13.86 -2.78
N HIS A 166 1.56 -15.00 -3.10
CA HIS A 166 2.07 -15.28 -4.44
C HIS A 166 0.98 -15.88 -5.30
N GLY A 167 0.56 -15.18 -6.33
CA GLY A 167 -0.41 -15.67 -7.30
C GLY A 167 0.10 -16.88 -8.09
N ALA A 168 -0.83 -17.72 -8.57
CA ALA A 168 -0.51 -18.92 -9.32
C ALA A 168 -0.44 -18.71 -10.85
N GLY A 169 -0.47 -17.46 -11.33
CA GLY A 169 -0.36 -17.12 -12.75
C GLY A 169 -1.67 -17.14 -13.54
N ALA A 170 -2.82 -17.14 -12.87
CA ALA A 170 -4.11 -17.03 -13.55
C ALA A 170 -4.38 -15.59 -13.99
N TYR A 171 -4.66 -15.36 -15.26
CA TYR A 171 -4.87 -14.04 -15.87
C TYR A 171 -5.91 -13.19 -15.14
N ILE A 172 -7.02 -13.77 -14.72
CA ILE A 172 -8.16 -13.03 -14.16
C ILE A 172 -8.16 -12.94 -12.63
N CYS A 173 -7.12 -13.42 -11.94
CA CYS A 173 -7.08 -13.42 -10.48
C CYS A 173 -7.06 -12.01 -9.84
N GLY A 174 -6.84 -10.96 -10.61
CA GLY A 174 -6.99 -9.58 -10.15
C GLY A 174 -8.45 -9.08 -10.10
N GLU A 175 -9.39 -9.84 -10.62
CA GLU A 175 -10.82 -9.55 -10.52
C GLU A 175 -11.31 -9.89 -9.10
N GLU A 176 -12.18 -9.06 -8.52
CA GLU A 176 -12.52 -9.14 -7.09
C GLU A 176 -13.15 -10.47 -6.67
N THR A 177 -13.96 -11.10 -7.51
CA THR A 177 -14.59 -12.40 -7.20
C THR A 177 -13.64 -13.58 -7.27
N ALA A 178 -12.48 -13.40 -7.90
CA ALA A 178 -11.40 -14.38 -7.93
C ALA A 178 -10.32 -14.08 -6.88
N LEU A 179 -10.13 -12.80 -6.52
CA LEU A 179 -9.12 -12.35 -5.54
C LEU A 179 -9.57 -12.62 -4.11
N LEU A 180 -10.86 -12.44 -3.79
CA LEU A 180 -11.44 -12.57 -2.45
C LEU A 180 -12.16 -13.89 -2.28
#